data_5767b5e6b84659823e567be7e59d4eb7
#
_entry.id   5767b5e6b84659823e567be7e59d4eb7
#
_cell.length_a   1.000
_cell.length_b   1.000
_cell.length_c   1.000
_cell.angle_alpha   90.00
_cell.angle_beta   90.00
_cell.angle_gamma   90.00
#
_symmetry.space_group_name_H-M   'P 1'
#
loop_
_entity.id
_entity.type
_entity.pdbx_description
1 polymer ?
#
loop_
_entity_poly.entity_id
_entity_poly.type
_entity_poly.pdbx_seq_one_letter_code
_entity_poly.pdbx_strand_id
1 'polypeptide(L)'
;ALDTYAQVGATLLALMEPRSPLEVQVAATNALAGLADPTAEGRGQAVLEGWRRYGPEVRTIALGMLLRTRAFHEPLIVALETGALRVGELNLDLEQRRRLLRRSTADLQRRAAALFGDHEFSNRRETVDRLLPDVLGRRGNARRGEAHFQTLCAPCHFFQGQGHAVGPDLGMAFTKGSEDLLTSIVDPNAAIAPEYTNYQVDTVTGELTNGIITGETPSSVTLARANGDTETILRSEISEMRTDGLSLMPDGLEQGLDAGGLADLLAYLQQHSH
;
A
#
# COMPACT_ATOMS: atom_id res chain seq x y z
N ALA A 1 -37.17 -5.14 8.79
CA ALA A 1 -36.25 -3.97 8.70
C ALA A 1 -34.77 -4.41 8.76
N LEU A 2 -34.35 -5.25 9.74
CA LEU A 2 -32.97 -5.73 9.84
C LEU A 2 -32.57 -6.56 8.62
N ASP A 3 -33.41 -7.45 8.14
CA ASP A 3 -33.17 -8.26 6.93
C ASP A 3 -32.96 -7.39 5.68
N THR A 4 -33.67 -6.26 5.58
CA THR A 4 -33.52 -5.34 4.46
C THR A 4 -32.14 -4.66 4.47
N TYR A 5 -31.65 -4.23 5.64
CA TYR A 5 -30.30 -3.66 5.76
C TYR A 5 -29.21 -4.67 5.44
N ALA A 6 -29.33 -5.93 5.90
CA ALA A 6 -28.41 -6.99 5.59
C ALA A 6 -28.36 -7.29 4.09
N GLN A 7 -29.51 -7.35 3.42
CA GLN A 7 -29.59 -7.56 1.96
C GLN A 7 -28.98 -6.40 1.17
N VAL A 8 -29.27 -5.15 1.56
CA VAL A 8 -28.67 -3.96 0.94
C VAL A 8 -27.15 -3.97 1.13
N GLY A 9 -26.68 -4.26 2.35
CA GLY A 9 -25.25 -4.36 2.64
C GLY A 9 -24.55 -5.43 1.79
N ALA A 10 -25.11 -6.62 1.69
CA ALA A 10 -24.57 -7.71 0.86
C ALA A 10 -24.54 -7.34 -0.64
N THR A 11 -25.59 -6.68 -1.13
CA THR A 11 -25.64 -6.21 -2.52
C THR A 11 -24.53 -5.18 -2.79
N LEU A 12 -24.34 -4.20 -1.89
CA LEU A 12 -23.31 -3.18 -2.03
C LEU A 12 -21.92 -3.81 -1.99
N LEU A 13 -21.66 -4.75 -1.07
CA LEU A 13 -20.39 -5.49 -1.01
C LEU A 13 -20.11 -6.25 -2.32
N ALA A 14 -21.10 -6.91 -2.89
CA ALA A 14 -20.97 -7.61 -4.18
C ALA A 14 -20.65 -6.64 -5.34
N LEU A 15 -21.17 -5.43 -5.30
CA LEU A 15 -20.87 -4.39 -6.30
C LEU A 15 -19.47 -3.77 -6.14
N MET A 16 -18.81 -3.94 -4.99
CA MET A 16 -17.43 -3.51 -4.78
C MET A 16 -16.40 -4.46 -5.40
N GLU A 17 -16.80 -5.63 -5.85
CA GLU A 17 -15.89 -6.62 -6.46
C GLU A 17 -15.26 -6.09 -7.75
N PRO A 18 -14.00 -6.49 -8.07
CA PRO A 18 -13.21 -5.97 -9.20
C PRO A 18 -13.87 -6.11 -10.58
N ARG A 19 -14.80 -7.05 -10.75
CA ARG A 19 -15.55 -7.26 -11.99
C ARG A 19 -16.58 -6.15 -12.29
N SER A 20 -17.03 -5.44 -11.27
CA SER A 20 -17.94 -4.31 -11.46
C SER A 20 -17.19 -3.12 -12.09
N PRO A 21 -17.87 -2.28 -12.89
CA PRO A 21 -17.30 -1.02 -13.33
C PRO A 21 -16.81 -0.17 -12.15
N LEU A 22 -15.71 0.58 -12.32
CA LEU A 22 -15.10 1.34 -11.22
C LEU A 22 -16.08 2.31 -10.56
N GLU A 23 -16.87 3.03 -11.35
CA GLU A 23 -17.87 3.98 -10.82
C GLU A 23 -18.94 3.28 -9.97
N VAL A 24 -19.29 2.04 -10.33
CA VAL A 24 -20.23 1.22 -9.54
C VAL A 24 -19.57 0.80 -8.23
N GLN A 25 -18.30 0.37 -8.26
CA GLN A 25 -17.54 0.04 -7.04
C GLN A 25 -17.47 1.24 -6.10
N VAL A 26 -17.10 2.41 -6.62
CA VAL A 26 -17.00 3.68 -5.87
C VAL A 26 -18.35 4.09 -5.30
N ALA A 27 -19.41 4.06 -6.12
CA ALA A 27 -20.76 4.39 -5.67
C ALA A 27 -21.27 3.43 -4.58
N ALA A 28 -21.03 2.13 -4.74
CA ALA A 28 -21.37 1.10 -3.77
C ALA A 28 -20.63 1.30 -2.43
N THR A 29 -19.32 1.60 -2.49
CA THR A 29 -18.50 1.87 -1.32
C THR A 29 -18.98 3.10 -0.56
N ASN A 30 -19.29 4.19 -1.27
CA ASN A 30 -19.85 5.42 -0.69
C ASN A 30 -21.24 5.18 -0.09
N ALA A 31 -22.12 4.43 -0.77
CA ALA A 31 -23.42 4.05 -0.25
C ALA A 31 -23.31 3.21 1.02
N LEU A 32 -22.39 2.23 1.04
CA LEU A 32 -22.11 1.40 2.21
C LEU A 32 -21.62 2.25 3.40
N ALA A 33 -20.78 3.24 3.14
CA ALA A 33 -20.26 4.17 4.14
C ALA A 33 -21.36 5.08 4.74
N GLY A 34 -22.41 5.38 3.98
CA GLY A 34 -23.55 6.18 4.40
C GLY A 34 -24.67 5.38 5.10
N LEU A 35 -24.62 4.05 5.07
CA LEU A 35 -25.67 3.23 5.65
C LEU A 35 -25.65 3.32 7.19
N ALA A 36 -26.67 3.93 7.77
CA ALA A 36 -26.89 3.93 9.21
C ALA A 36 -27.57 2.62 9.62
N ASP A 37 -26.84 1.70 10.26
CA ASP A 37 -27.31 0.34 10.54
C ASP A 37 -26.80 -0.16 11.89
N PRO A 38 -27.65 -0.80 12.69
CA PRO A 38 -27.26 -1.43 13.94
C PRO A 38 -26.33 -2.64 13.78
N THR A 39 -26.17 -3.21 12.57
CA THR A 39 -25.25 -4.30 12.26
C THR A 39 -23.90 -3.80 11.69
N ALA A 40 -23.52 -2.58 12.01
CA ALA A 40 -22.35 -1.92 11.47
C ALA A 40 -21.05 -2.75 11.63
N GLU A 41 -20.86 -3.42 12.77
CA GLU A 41 -19.66 -4.21 13.07
C GLU A 41 -19.43 -5.34 12.04
N GLY A 42 -20.46 -6.11 11.71
CA GLY A 42 -20.37 -7.17 10.69
C GLY A 42 -20.05 -6.63 9.29
N ARG A 43 -20.49 -5.41 8.96
CA ARG A 43 -20.12 -4.76 7.69
C ARG A 43 -18.65 -4.34 7.66
N GLY A 44 -18.13 -3.82 8.76
CA GLY A 44 -16.70 -3.50 8.89
C GLY A 44 -15.87 -4.73 8.64
N GLN A 45 -16.22 -5.86 9.24
CA GLN A 45 -15.57 -7.15 9.02
C GLN A 45 -15.66 -7.59 7.55
N ALA A 46 -16.83 -7.55 6.92
CA ALA A 46 -17.01 -7.94 5.52
C ALA A 46 -16.18 -7.08 4.55
N VAL A 47 -16.06 -5.77 4.81
CA VAL A 47 -15.17 -4.88 4.04
C VAL A 47 -13.71 -5.27 4.21
N LEU A 48 -13.28 -5.64 5.42
CA LEU A 48 -11.91 -6.08 5.69
C LEU A 48 -11.60 -7.44 5.04
N GLU A 49 -12.55 -8.36 5.01
CA GLU A 49 -12.43 -9.64 4.29
C GLU A 49 -12.26 -9.45 2.78
N GLY A 50 -12.91 -8.43 2.21
CA GLY A 50 -12.77 -8.03 0.81
C GLY A 50 -11.54 -7.17 0.51
N TRP A 51 -10.83 -6.68 1.53
CA TRP A 51 -9.79 -5.65 1.40
C TRP A 51 -8.78 -5.90 0.30
N ARG A 52 -8.27 -7.12 0.21
CA ARG A 52 -7.21 -7.48 -0.74
C ARG A 52 -7.69 -7.58 -2.19
N ARG A 53 -9.00 -7.59 -2.43
CA ARG A 53 -9.60 -7.60 -3.77
C ARG A 53 -9.91 -6.19 -4.30
N TYR A 54 -9.95 -5.19 -3.41
CA TYR A 54 -10.30 -3.83 -3.81
C TYR A 54 -9.11 -3.11 -4.46
N GLY A 55 -9.38 -2.37 -5.55
CA GLY A 55 -8.44 -1.46 -6.18
C GLY A 55 -8.11 -0.24 -5.30
N PRO A 56 -7.09 0.54 -5.66
CA PRO A 56 -6.58 1.64 -4.85
C PRO A 56 -7.66 2.68 -4.47
N GLU A 57 -8.52 3.06 -5.40
CA GLU A 57 -9.57 4.06 -5.17
C GLU A 57 -10.62 3.54 -4.17
N VAL A 58 -11.09 2.31 -4.34
CA VAL A 58 -12.02 1.66 -3.42
C VAL A 58 -11.42 1.52 -2.03
N ARG A 59 -10.14 1.14 -1.92
CA ARG A 59 -9.43 1.06 -0.63
C ARG A 59 -9.36 2.39 0.08
N THR A 60 -9.08 3.47 -0.64
CA THR A 60 -9.02 4.82 -0.06
C THR A 60 -10.37 5.22 0.56
N ILE A 61 -11.47 4.97 -0.13
CA ILE A 61 -12.82 5.26 0.36
C ILE A 61 -13.18 4.35 1.53
N ALA A 62 -12.92 3.04 1.41
CA ALA A 62 -13.17 2.05 2.44
C ALA A 62 -12.38 2.35 3.73
N LEU A 63 -11.11 2.75 3.62
CA LEU A 63 -10.32 3.19 4.76
C LEU A 63 -10.93 4.39 5.46
N GLY A 64 -11.35 5.40 4.68
CA GLY A 64 -12.06 6.55 5.22
C GLY A 64 -13.33 6.16 5.99
N MET A 65 -14.08 5.16 5.52
CA MET A 65 -15.24 4.60 6.20
C MET A 65 -14.85 3.88 7.51
N LEU A 66 -13.85 3.00 7.46
CA LEU A 66 -13.36 2.24 8.61
C LEU A 66 -12.89 3.16 9.75
N LEU A 67 -12.20 4.25 9.42
CA LEU A 67 -11.70 5.21 10.40
C LEU A 67 -12.77 6.16 10.97
N ARG A 68 -13.85 6.43 10.22
CA ARG A 68 -14.93 7.33 10.67
C ARG A 68 -15.93 6.65 11.58
N THR A 69 -16.20 5.36 11.38
CA THR A 69 -17.27 4.62 12.03
C THR A 69 -16.74 3.84 13.22
N ARG A 70 -17.10 4.26 14.44
CA ARG A 70 -16.60 3.66 15.68
C ARG A 70 -16.82 2.13 15.76
N ALA A 71 -17.94 1.64 15.26
CA ALA A 71 -18.24 0.21 15.23
C ALA A 71 -17.26 -0.61 14.35
N PHE A 72 -16.51 0.04 13.47
CA PHE A 72 -15.54 -0.63 12.60
C PHE A 72 -14.13 -0.68 13.22
N HIS A 73 -13.90 0.04 14.32
CA HIS A 73 -12.57 0.07 14.93
C HIS A 73 -12.16 -1.28 15.53
N GLU A 74 -13.10 -1.99 16.18
CA GLU A 74 -12.81 -3.34 16.72
C GLU A 74 -12.44 -4.33 15.61
N PRO A 75 -13.25 -4.53 14.54
CA PRO A 75 -12.87 -5.38 13.41
C PRO A 75 -11.52 -4.99 12.78
N LEU A 76 -11.25 -3.69 12.65
CA LEU A 76 -9.98 -3.21 12.09
C LEU A 76 -8.79 -3.56 12.96
N ILE A 77 -8.88 -3.34 14.28
CA ILE A 77 -7.81 -3.68 15.21
C ILE A 77 -7.58 -5.19 15.26
N VAL A 78 -8.64 -6.00 15.29
CA VAL A 78 -8.54 -7.47 15.25
C VAL A 78 -7.86 -7.93 13.95
N ALA A 79 -8.21 -7.36 12.80
CA ALA A 79 -7.58 -7.72 11.53
C ALA A 79 -6.06 -7.41 11.52
N LEU A 80 -5.65 -6.33 12.17
CA LEU A 80 -4.23 -5.97 12.32
C LEU A 80 -3.50 -6.89 13.32
N GLU A 81 -4.11 -7.20 14.46
CA GLU A 81 -3.53 -8.07 15.49
C GLU A 81 -3.34 -9.51 15.00
N THR A 82 -4.28 -10.00 14.21
CA THR A 82 -4.23 -11.35 13.63
C THR A 82 -3.33 -11.45 12.39
N GLY A 83 -2.83 -10.33 11.87
CA GLY A 83 -2.05 -10.29 10.63
C GLY A 83 -2.88 -10.52 9.36
N ALA A 84 -4.23 -10.58 9.47
CA ALA A 84 -5.11 -10.62 8.30
C ALA A 84 -4.94 -9.35 7.45
N LEU A 85 -4.60 -8.24 8.09
CA LEU A 85 -4.23 -6.97 7.46
C LEU A 85 -2.95 -6.46 8.10
N ARG A 86 -1.99 -5.99 7.31
CA ARG A 86 -0.76 -5.39 7.84
C ARG A 86 -0.95 -3.89 8.03
N VAL A 87 -0.30 -3.33 9.03
CA VAL A 87 -0.37 -1.87 9.27
C VAL A 87 0.19 -1.09 8.09
N GLY A 88 1.26 -1.58 7.46
CA GLY A 88 1.86 -0.97 6.26
C GLY A 88 0.88 -0.86 5.08
N GLU A 89 -0.04 -1.83 4.94
CA GLU A 89 -1.09 -1.81 3.89
C GLU A 89 -2.10 -0.67 4.05
N LEU A 90 -2.28 -0.15 5.27
CA LEU A 90 -3.18 0.96 5.54
C LEU A 90 -2.55 2.32 5.25
N ASN A 91 -1.23 2.41 5.30
CA ASN A 91 -0.45 3.64 5.11
C ASN A 91 -1.05 4.85 5.85
N LEU A 92 -1.43 4.65 7.12
CA LEU A 92 -2.10 5.68 7.93
C LEU A 92 -1.17 6.84 8.20
N ASP A 93 -1.60 8.04 7.85
CA ASP A 93 -0.94 9.26 8.30
C ASP A 93 -1.14 9.50 9.81
N LEU A 94 -0.37 10.42 10.36
CA LEU A 94 -0.40 10.73 11.79
C LEU A 94 -1.80 11.18 12.28
N GLU A 95 -2.54 11.94 11.46
CA GLU A 95 -3.88 12.39 11.82
C GLU A 95 -4.91 11.27 11.78
N GLN A 96 -4.80 10.37 10.81
CA GLN A 96 -5.64 9.17 10.71
C GLN A 96 -5.41 8.24 11.93
N ARG A 97 -4.15 8.01 12.33
CA ARG A 97 -3.81 7.26 13.56
C ARG A 97 -4.39 7.93 14.80
N ARG A 98 -4.22 9.24 14.95
CA ARG A 98 -4.79 10.02 16.04
C ARG A 98 -6.32 9.96 16.07
N ARG A 99 -6.96 10.00 14.90
CA ARG A 99 -8.42 9.91 14.77
C ARG A 99 -8.93 8.55 15.24
N LEU A 100 -8.28 7.47 14.82
CA LEU A 100 -8.59 6.11 15.28
C LEU A 100 -8.47 6.02 16.81
N LEU A 101 -7.35 6.48 17.37
CA LEU A 101 -7.11 6.47 18.81
C LEU A 101 -8.15 7.31 19.58
N ARG A 102 -8.40 8.55 19.19
CA ARG A 102 -9.35 9.45 19.90
C ARG A 102 -10.80 8.93 19.91
N ARG A 103 -11.21 8.19 18.90
CA ARG A 103 -12.59 7.71 18.74
C ARG A 103 -12.82 6.30 19.27
N SER A 104 -11.78 5.59 19.62
CA SER A 104 -11.84 4.23 20.14
C SER A 104 -12.09 4.19 21.66
N THR A 105 -12.49 3.03 22.17
CA THR A 105 -12.54 2.76 23.63
C THR A 105 -11.12 2.74 24.21
N ALA A 106 -11.00 2.90 25.53
CA ALA A 106 -9.69 2.85 26.21
C ALA A 106 -8.94 1.53 25.95
N ASP A 107 -9.66 0.42 25.81
CA ASP A 107 -9.06 -0.87 25.45
C ASP A 107 -8.52 -0.87 24.02
N LEU A 108 -9.33 -0.48 23.04
CA LEU A 108 -8.91 -0.36 21.65
C LEU A 108 -7.77 0.65 21.46
N GLN A 109 -7.75 1.73 22.26
CA GLN A 109 -6.63 2.69 22.25
C GLN A 109 -5.32 2.03 22.67
N ARG A 110 -5.32 1.20 23.72
CA ARG A 110 -4.11 0.48 24.16
C ARG A 110 -3.64 -0.51 23.09
N ARG A 111 -4.56 -1.30 22.52
CA ARG A 111 -4.27 -2.28 21.47
C ARG A 111 -3.75 -1.60 20.20
N ALA A 112 -4.41 -0.55 19.75
CA ALA A 112 -3.97 0.26 18.62
C ALA A 112 -2.61 0.93 18.88
N ALA A 113 -2.37 1.45 20.09
CA ALA A 113 -1.08 2.04 20.45
C ALA A 113 0.05 1.01 20.40
N ALA A 114 -0.21 -0.23 20.81
CA ALA A 114 0.76 -1.33 20.69
C ALA A 114 1.06 -1.66 19.23
N LEU A 115 0.06 -1.60 18.34
CA LEU A 115 0.23 -1.82 16.90
C LEU A 115 0.95 -0.67 16.19
N PHE A 116 0.73 0.57 16.63
CA PHE A 116 1.29 1.79 16.00
C PHE A 116 2.46 2.40 16.79
N GLY A 117 2.69 1.94 18.04
CA GLY A 117 3.82 2.30 18.88
C GLY A 117 5.00 1.37 18.63
N ASP A 118 6.16 1.95 18.49
CA ASP A 118 7.46 1.29 18.43
C ASP A 118 7.60 0.04 17.52
N HIS A 119 7.86 0.25 16.24
CA HIS A 119 8.87 -0.51 15.46
C HIS A 119 8.54 -1.87 14.83
N GLU A 120 7.31 -2.40 14.83
CA GLU A 120 7.07 -3.70 14.19
C GLU A 120 6.16 -3.65 12.96
N PHE A 121 6.50 -2.84 11.98
CA PHE A 121 5.71 -2.87 10.74
C PHE A 121 6.31 -3.79 9.67
N SER A 122 7.51 -4.31 9.88
CA SER A 122 8.10 -5.30 9.03
C SER A 122 9.15 -6.13 9.78
N ASN A 123 9.37 -7.35 9.27
CA ASN A 123 10.45 -8.24 9.71
C ASN A 123 11.86 -7.73 9.32
N ARG A 124 11.98 -6.51 8.73
CA ARG A 124 13.24 -5.95 8.26
C ARG A 124 13.76 -4.77 9.08
N ARG A 125 13.01 -4.34 10.09
CA ARG A 125 13.45 -3.24 10.98
C ARG A 125 14.83 -3.50 11.59
N GLU A 126 15.08 -4.73 12.07
CA GLU A 126 16.39 -5.11 12.59
C GLU A 126 17.51 -4.97 11.55
N THR A 127 17.19 -5.23 10.28
CA THR A 127 18.15 -5.04 9.17
C THR A 127 18.46 -3.56 8.96
N VAL A 128 17.44 -2.70 9.02
CA VAL A 128 17.61 -1.24 8.95
C VAL A 128 18.50 -0.76 10.09
N ASP A 129 18.15 -1.12 11.35
CA ASP A 129 18.87 -0.68 12.55
C ASP A 129 20.34 -1.13 12.55
N ARG A 130 20.62 -2.30 12.01
CA ARG A 130 21.98 -2.83 11.86
C ARG A 130 22.79 -2.08 10.78
N LEU A 131 22.15 -1.72 9.66
CA LEU A 131 22.83 -1.05 8.54
C LEU A 131 23.02 0.45 8.79
N LEU A 132 22.09 1.08 9.49
CA LEU A 132 21.99 2.52 9.63
C LEU A 132 23.30 3.17 10.11
N PRO A 133 23.96 2.72 11.21
CA PRO A 133 25.21 3.34 11.69
C PRO A 133 26.33 3.26 10.66
N ASP A 134 26.46 2.12 9.99
CA ASP A 134 27.52 1.90 8.99
C ASP A 134 27.31 2.73 7.73
N VAL A 135 26.06 2.88 7.28
CA VAL A 135 25.72 3.66 6.09
C VAL A 135 25.87 5.17 6.37
N LEU A 136 25.32 5.66 7.49
CA LEU A 136 25.38 7.08 7.85
C LEU A 136 26.80 7.52 8.27
N GLY A 137 27.62 6.60 8.76
CA GLY A 137 29.03 6.86 9.10
C GLY A 137 29.92 7.05 7.86
N ARG A 138 29.44 6.78 6.65
CA ARG A 138 30.20 6.86 5.40
C ARG A 138 29.86 8.11 4.60
N ARG A 139 30.86 8.65 3.92
CA ARG A 139 30.65 9.69 2.91
C ARG A 139 30.33 9.02 1.57
N GLY A 140 29.10 9.11 1.12
CA GLY A 140 28.65 8.58 -0.17
C GLY A 140 29.22 9.36 -1.36
N ASN A 141 29.33 8.69 -2.50
CA ASN A 141 29.73 9.27 -3.79
C ASN A 141 28.56 9.15 -4.77
N ALA A 142 27.90 10.27 -5.07
CA ALA A 142 26.71 10.32 -5.90
C ALA A 142 26.93 9.77 -7.33
N ARG A 143 28.13 9.90 -7.92
CA ARG A 143 28.42 9.35 -9.24
C ARG A 143 28.44 7.80 -9.24
N ARG A 144 28.90 7.17 -8.18
CA ARG A 144 28.76 5.72 -8.02
C ARG A 144 27.32 5.34 -7.70
N GLY A 145 26.62 6.16 -6.89
CA GLY A 145 25.21 5.99 -6.59
C GLY A 145 24.30 6.03 -7.81
N GLU A 146 24.63 6.86 -8.82
CA GLU A 146 23.93 6.87 -10.10
C GLU A 146 23.98 5.51 -10.79
N ALA A 147 25.12 4.84 -10.82
CA ALA A 147 25.25 3.50 -11.42
C ALA A 147 24.40 2.45 -10.66
N HIS A 148 24.31 2.55 -9.33
CA HIS A 148 23.44 1.70 -8.53
C HIS A 148 21.96 2.00 -8.82
N PHE A 149 21.59 3.28 -8.91
CA PHE A 149 20.24 3.68 -9.28
C PHE A 149 19.83 3.11 -10.64
N GLN A 150 20.66 3.28 -11.66
CA GLN A 150 20.39 2.78 -13.02
C GLN A 150 20.12 1.28 -13.05
N THR A 151 20.85 0.51 -12.25
CA THR A 151 20.75 -0.95 -12.26
C THR A 151 19.58 -1.46 -11.41
N LEU A 152 19.34 -0.87 -10.24
CA LEU A 152 18.44 -1.41 -9.23
C LEU A 152 17.11 -0.66 -9.13
N CYS A 153 17.09 0.64 -9.43
CA CYS A 153 15.96 1.52 -9.15
C CYS A 153 15.24 2.00 -10.42
N ALA A 154 16.01 2.35 -11.47
CA ALA A 154 15.51 2.90 -12.72
C ALA A 154 14.49 2.01 -13.46
N PRO A 155 14.50 0.66 -13.33
CA PRO A 155 13.43 -0.17 -13.89
C PRO A 155 12.03 0.18 -13.40
N CYS A 156 11.93 0.76 -12.19
CA CYS A 156 10.64 1.10 -11.58
C CYS A 156 10.49 2.58 -11.21
N HIS A 157 11.58 3.29 -10.94
CA HIS A 157 11.54 4.67 -10.46
C HIS A 157 12.08 5.66 -11.47
N PHE A 158 11.39 6.78 -11.61
CA PHE A 158 11.88 7.92 -12.38
C PHE A 158 12.66 8.88 -11.46
N PHE A 159 13.85 9.32 -11.90
CA PHE A 159 14.67 10.29 -11.21
C PHE A 159 15.64 10.98 -12.18
N GLN A 160 15.71 12.33 -12.14
CA GLN A 160 16.61 13.17 -12.95
C GLN A 160 16.60 12.83 -14.46
N GLY A 161 15.42 12.61 -15.04
CA GLY A 161 15.27 12.31 -16.45
C GLY A 161 15.55 10.85 -16.84
N GLN A 162 15.81 9.98 -15.89
CA GLN A 162 16.14 8.56 -16.10
C GLN A 162 15.12 7.64 -15.43
N GLY A 163 14.90 6.46 -16.01
CA GLY A 163 14.08 5.40 -15.45
C GLY A 163 12.62 5.46 -15.84
N HIS A 164 11.78 4.74 -15.10
CA HIS A 164 10.35 4.53 -15.39
C HIS A 164 9.47 4.94 -14.21
N ALA A 165 8.28 5.45 -14.51
CA ALA A 165 7.30 5.90 -13.52
C ALA A 165 6.34 4.75 -13.14
N VAL A 166 6.87 3.61 -12.69
CA VAL A 166 6.09 2.49 -12.14
C VAL A 166 5.96 2.67 -10.63
N GLY A 167 7.06 2.86 -9.93
CA GLY A 167 7.08 3.29 -8.53
C GLY A 167 7.00 4.80 -8.38
N PRO A 168 7.05 5.34 -7.14
CA PRO A 168 7.08 6.77 -6.89
C PRO A 168 8.22 7.47 -7.64
N ASP A 169 7.92 8.67 -8.17
CA ASP A 169 8.94 9.59 -8.65
C ASP A 169 9.86 10.01 -7.49
N LEU A 170 11.16 9.86 -7.67
CA LEU A 170 12.16 10.17 -6.65
C LEU A 170 12.67 11.62 -6.71
N GLY A 171 12.08 12.47 -7.55
CA GLY A 171 12.47 13.89 -7.67
C GLY A 171 12.44 14.66 -6.35
N MET A 172 11.61 14.24 -5.39
CA MET A 172 11.52 14.83 -4.05
C MET A 172 12.26 14.02 -2.98
N ALA A 173 13.04 13.00 -3.35
CA ALA A 173 13.76 12.15 -2.40
C ALA A 173 14.73 12.95 -1.51
N PHE A 174 15.30 14.05 -2.03
CA PHE A 174 16.19 14.94 -1.29
C PHE A 174 15.54 15.58 -0.05
N THR A 175 14.20 15.66 0.00
CA THR A 175 13.47 16.19 1.18
C THR A 175 13.41 15.19 2.33
N LYS A 176 13.69 13.93 2.08
CA LYS A 176 13.72 12.87 3.09
C LYS A 176 15.09 12.79 3.74
N GLY A 177 15.12 12.48 5.03
CA GLY A 177 16.36 12.12 5.72
C GLY A 177 16.97 10.83 5.20
N SER A 178 18.29 10.67 5.37
CA SER A 178 18.99 9.44 4.95
C SER A 178 18.42 8.20 5.64
N GLU A 179 17.97 8.30 6.87
CA GLU A 179 17.33 7.21 7.61
C GLU A 179 16.01 6.78 6.96
N ASP A 180 15.16 7.74 6.60
CA ASP A 180 13.87 7.46 5.94
C ASP A 180 14.07 6.84 4.56
N LEU A 181 15.05 7.31 3.80
CA LEU A 181 15.40 6.74 2.50
C LEU A 181 15.95 5.31 2.65
N LEU A 182 16.87 5.10 3.58
CA LEU A 182 17.41 3.77 3.87
C LEU A 182 16.30 2.81 4.29
N THR A 183 15.40 3.26 5.16
CA THR A 183 14.24 2.47 5.58
C THR A 183 13.38 2.10 4.37
N SER A 184 13.07 3.06 3.51
CA SER A 184 12.24 2.81 2.31
C SER A 184 12.89 1.82 1.33
N ILE A 185 14.22 1.76 1.27
CA ILE A 185 14.99 0.84 0.40
C ILE A 185 15.05 -0.56 1.01
N VAL A 186 15.38 -0.65 2.29
CA VAL A 186 15.60 -1.92 3.00
C VAL A 186 14.28 -2.58 3.37
N ASP A 187 13.27 -1.78 3.67
CA ASP A 187 11.95 -2.20 4.14
C ASP A 187 10.83 -1.55 3.30
N PRO A 188 10.68 -1.95 2.03
CA PRO A 188 9.68 -1.37 1.14
C PRO A 188 8.24 -1.69 1.56
N ASN A 189 8.07 -2.60 2.51
CA ASN A 189 6.77 -3.00 3.06
C ASN A 189 6.40 -2.28 4.36
N ALA A 190 7.27 -1.44 4.90
CA ALA A 190 7.00 -0.67 6.12
C ALA A 190 5.82 0.30 5.97
N ALA A 191 5.67 0.90 4.78
CA ALA A 191 4.56 1.78 4.43
C ALA A 191 4.35 1.77 2.92
N ILE A 192 3.21 1.26 2.47
CA ILE A 192 2.88 1.12 1.04
C ILE A 192 1.70 2.02 0.73
N ALA A 193 1.91 3.06 -0.08
CA ALA A 193 0.79 3.85 -0.57
C ALA A 193 -0.11 2.97 -1.47
N PRO A 194 -1.45 3.09 -1.36
CA PRO A 194 -2.39 2.18 -2.04
C PRO A 194 -2.14 2.06 -3.54
N GLU A 195 -1.74 3.15 -4.19
CA GLU A 195 -1.41 3.22 -5.62
C GLU A 195 -0.15 2.45 -6.01
N TYR A 196 0.71 2.07 -5.04
CA TYR A 196 1.93 1.31 -5.28
C TYR A 196 1.87 -0.12 -4.74
N THR A 197 0.68 -0.58 -4.38
CA THR A 197 0.44 -1.96 -3.96
C THR A 197 0.50 -2.89 -5.17
N ASN A 198 1.20 -4.02 -5.04
CA ASN A 198 1.24 -5.05 -6.07
C ASN A 198 -0.07 -5.86 -6.11
N TYR A 199 -0.68 -5.96 -7.27
CA TYR A 199 -1.87 -6.76 -7.53
C TYR A 199 -1.54 -7.97 -8.38
N GLN A 200 -2.22 -9.07 -8.13
CA GLN A 200 -2.26 -10.27 -8.97
C GLN A 200 -3.64 -10.34 -9.62
N VAL A 201 -3.67 -10.59 -10.91
CA VAL A 201 -4.90 -10.74 -11.69
C VAL A 201 -4.89 -12.07 -12.39
N ASP A 202 -5.89 -12.88 -12.09
CA ASP A 202 -6.18 -14.13 -12.79
C ASP A 202 -7.27 -13.85 -13.83
N THR A 203 -7.04 -14.24 -15.08
CA THR A 203 -8.02 -14.10 -16.15
C THR A 203 -8.92 -15.33 -16.27
N VAL A 204 -10.05 -15.18 -16.95
CA VAL A 204 -10.95 -16.31 -17.27
C VAL A 204 -10.31 -17.34 -18.19
N THR A 205 -9.23 -16.99 -18.88
CA THR A 205 -8.42 -17.89 -19.72
C THR A 205 -7.35 -18.63 -18.92
N GLY A 206 -7.20 -18.32 -17.61
CA GLY A 206 -6.19 -18.90 -16.73
C GLY A 206 -4.82 -18.23 -16.83
N GLU A 207 -4.71 -17.07 -17.46
CA GLU A 207 -3.49 -16.29 -17.48
C GLU A 207 -3.35 -15.53 -16.14
N LEU A 208 -2.15 -15.60 -15.54
CA LEU A 208 -1.80 -14.91 -14.31
C LEU A 208 -0.83 -13.78 -14.63
N THR A 209 -1.19 -12.57 -14.26
CA THR A 209 -0.32 -11.41 -14.36
C THR A 209 -0.27 -10.64 -13.04
N ASN A 210 0.76 -9.82 -12.83
CA ASN A 210 0.88 -8.98 -11.64
C ASN A 210 1.49 -7.63 -11.99
N GLY A 211 1.23 -6.65 -11.14
CA GLY A 211 1.76 -5.29 -11.30
C GLY A 211 1.06 -4.29 -10.42
N ILE A 212 1.42 -3.03 -10.59
CA ILE A 212 0.76 -1.89 -9.95
C ILE A 212 -0.38 -1.42 -10.84
N ILE A 213 -1.55 -1.16 -10.26
CA ILE A 213 -2.67 -0.57 -11.01
C ILE A 213 -2.36 0.91 -11.27
N THR A 214 -2.08 1.24 -12.54
CA THR A 214 -1.80 2.61 -12.98
C THR A 214 -2.99 3.26 -13.67
N GLY A 215 -4.00 2.51 -14.02
CA GLY A 215 -5.23 3.01 -14.64
C GLY A 215 -6.39 2.09 -14.38
N GLU A 216 -7.52 2.68 -14.04
CA GLU A 216 -8.80 1.99 -13.94
C GLU A 216 -9.85 2.74 -14.75
N THR A 217 -10.63 1.98 -15.51
CA THR A 217 -11.81 2.48 -16.22
C THR A 217 -13.05 1.67 -15.82
N PRO A 218 -14.26 2.06 -16.25
CA PRO A 218 -15.44 1.24 -16.06
C PRO A 218 -15.30 -0.19 -16.56
N SER A 219 -14.51 -0.40 -17.62
CA SER A 219 -14.42 -1.68 -18.34
C SER A 219 -13.06 -2.35 -18.26
N SER A 220 -12.02 -1.69 -17.76
CA SER A 220 -10.66 -2.24 -17.77
C SER A 220 -9.82 -1.82 -16.54
N VAL A 221 -8.76 -2.58 -16.31
CA VAL A 221 -7.69 -2.28 -15.36
C VAL A 221 -6.37 -2.32 -16.13
N THR A 222 -5.49 -1.35 -15.91
CA THR A 222 -4.15 -1.32 -16.48
C THR A 222 -3.12 -1.56 -15.40
N LEU A 223 -2.32 -2.61 -15.57
CA LEU A 223 -1.19 -2.95 -14.71
C LEU A 223 0.12 -2.43 -15.32
N ALA A 224 1.00 -1.87 -14.48
CA ALA A 224 2.37 -1.54 -14.86
C ALA A 224 3.36 -2.46 -14.14
N ARG A 225 4.41 -2.84 -14.86
CA ARG A 225 5.53 -3.67 -14.39
C ARG A 225 6.86 -2.95 -14.58
N ALA A 226 7.94 -3.57 -14.09
CA ALA A 226 9.29 -3.06 -14.30
C ALA A 226 9.54 -2.73 -15.79
N ASN A 227 10.41 -1.76 -16.03
CA ASN A 227 10.74 -1.18 -17.34
C ASN A 227 9.58 -0.42 -18.01
N GLY A 228 8.52 -0.11 -17.26
CA GLY A 228 7.36 0.64 -17.76
C GLY A 228 6.44 -0.19 -18.66
N ASP A 229 6.58 -1.50 -18.70
CA ASP A 229 5.67 -2.38 -19.42
C ASP A 229 4.27 -2.27 -18.83
N THR A 230 3.26 -2.12 -19.69
CA THR A 230 1.87 -2.01 -19.27
C THR A 230 1.01 -3.05 -19.95
N GLU A 231 0.03 -3.55 -19.21
CA GLU A 231 -0.96 -4.51 -19.70
C GLU A 231 -2.36 -4.04 -19.29
N THR A 232 -3.27 -3.97 -20.25
CA THR A 232 -4.66 -3.58 -20.00
C THR A 232 -5.55 -4.81 -20.12
N ILE A 233 -6.27 -5.12 -19.04
CA ILE A 233 -7.15 -6.28 -18.89
C ILE A 233 -8.58 -5.80 -18.79
N LEU A 234 -9.49 -6.35 -19.58
CA LEU A 234 -10.92 -6.06 -19.47
C LEU A 234 -11.46 -6.63 -18.16
N ARG A 235 -12.33 -5.88 -17.46
CA ARG A 235 -12.95 -6.36 -16.21
C ARG A 235 -13.77 -7.64 -16.42
N SER A 236 -14.35 -7.82 -17.62
CA SER A 236 -15.05 -9.03 -17.99
C SER A 236 -14.13 -10.28 -18.11
N GLU A 237 -12.85 -10.05 -18.33
CA GLU A 237 -11.84 -11.11 -18.43
C GLU A 237 -11.19 -11.43 -17.08
N ILE A 238 -11.42 -10.62 -16.05
CA ILE A 238 -10.88 -10.85 -14.70
C ILE A 238 -11.68 -11.98 -14.04
N SER A 239 -11.01 -13.08 -13.74
CA SER A 239 -11.55 -14.17 -12.90
C SER A 239 -11.43 -13.79 -11.42
N GLU A 240 -10.22 -13.36 -11.02
CA GLU A 240 -9.91 -12.89 -9.68
C GLU A 240 -8.91 -11.76 -9.74
N MET A 241 -9.06 -10.78 -8.87
CA MET A 241 -8.05 -9.73 -8.62
C MET A 241 -7.81 -9.64 -7.12
N ARG A 242 -6.56 -9.76 -6.71
CA ARG A 242 -6.17 -9.72 -5.31
C ARG A 242 -4.77 -9.14 -5.14
N THR A 243 -4.44 -8.77 -3.93
CA THR A 243 -3.08 -8.42 -3.51
C THR A 243 -2.72 -9.18 -2.24
N ASP A 244 -1.44 -9.43 -2.05
CA ASP A 244 -0.88 -9.90 -0.78
C ASP A 244 -0.55 -8.75 0.18
N GLY A 245 -0.82 -7.51 -0.23
CA GLY A 245 -0.50 -6.31 0.52
C GLY A 245 0.99 -5.99 0.56
N LEU A 246 1.75 -6.52 -0.40
CA LEU A 246 3.17 -6.24 -0.54
C LEU A 246 3.42 -5.16 -1.60
N SER A 247 4.55 -4.52 -1.46
CA SER A 247 5.11 -3.63 -2.48
C SER A 247 5.57 -4.43 -3.70
N LEU A 248 5.48 -3.84 -4.89
CA LEU A 248 6.18 -4.37 -6.07
C LEU A 248 7.70 -4.22 -5.94
N MET A 249 8.16 -3.26 -5.14
CA MET A 249 9.58 -3.11 -4.82
C MET A 249 10.06 -4.32 -4.01
N PRO A 250 11.04 -5.08 -4.49
CA PRO A 250 11.46 -6.32 -3.84
C PRO A 250 12.21 -6.05 -2.54
N ASP A 251 12.05 -6.95 -1.59
CA ASP A 251 12.91 -7.02 -0.41
C ASP A 251 14.31 -7.50 -0.79
N GLY A 252 15.32 -7.07 -0.02
CA GLY A 252 16.67 -7.59 -0.17
C GLY A 252 17.54 -6.85 -1.17
N LEU A 253 17.11 -5.69 -1.66
CA LEU A 253 17.94 -4.85 -2.55
C LEU A 253 19.31 -4.50 -1.94
N GLU A 254 19.36 -4.34 -0.62
CA GLU A 254 20.61 -4.08 0.11
C GLU A 254 21.60 -5.24 0.08
N GLN A 255 21.18 -6.45 -0.26
CA GLN A 255 22.07 -7.61 -0.37
C GLN A 255 22.99 -7.51 -1.60
N GLY A 256 22.56 -6.74 -2.60
CA GLY A 256 23.39 -6.40 -3.78
C GLY A 256 24.32 -5.22 -3.56
N LEU A 257 24.24 -4.55 -2.41
CA LEU A 257 25.03 -3.36 -2.06
C LEU A 257 25.64 -3.54 -0.67
N ASP A 258 26.91 -3.21 -0.53
CA ASP A 258 27.49 -3.04 0.81
C ASP A 258 27.06 -1.68 1.42
N ALA A 259 27.46 -1.42 2.66
CA ALA A 259 27.17 -0.13 3.31
C ALA A 259 27.74 1.07 2.54
N GLY A 260 28.83 0.89 1.80
CA GLY A 260 29.40 1.92 0.91
C GLY A 260 28.51 2.20 -0.29
N GLY A 261 28.02 1.14 -0.95
CA GLY A 261 27.11 1.24 -2.09
C GLY A 261 25.75 1.87 -1.69
N LEU A 262 25.24 1.53 -0.51
CA LEU A 262 24.04 2.18 0.04
C LEU A 262 24.27 3.68 0.33
N ALA A 263 25.42 4.04 0.93
CA ALA A 263 25.79 5.44 1.15
C ALA A 263 25.94 6.22 -0.18
N ASP A 264 26.50 5.59 -1.20
CA ASP A 264 26.62 6.16 -2.54
C ASP A 264 25.25 6.41 -3.18
N LEU A 265 24.33 5.43 -3.08
CA LEU A 265 22.97 5.55 -3.58
C LEU A 265 22.20 6.66 -2.86
N LEU A 266 22.27 6.73 -1.53
CA LEU A 266 21.65 7.82 -0.76
C LEU A 266 22.21 9.18 -1.17
N ALA A 267 23.54 9.30 -1.37
CA ALA A 267 24.17 10.53 -1.82
C ALA A 267 23.68 10.96 -3.22
N TYR A 268 23.36 10.02 -4.10
CA TYR A 268 22.76 10.31 -5.41
C TYR A 268 21.32 10.79 -5.28
N LEU A 269 20.48 10.06 -4.54
CA LEU A 269 19.05 10.38 -4.37
C LEU A 269 18.80 11.69 -3.61
N GLN A 270 19.77 12.15 -2.80
CA GLN A 270 19.68 13.41 -2.09
C GLN A 270 20.19 14.62 -2.88
N GLN A 271 20.62 14.42 -4.14
CA GLN A 271 20.92 15.55 -5.02
C GLN A 271 19.63 16.27 -5.42
N HIS A 272 19.66 17.60 -5.37
CA HIS A 272 18.57 18.41 -5.89
C HIS A 272 18.46 18.21 -7.41
N SER A 273 17.25 17.95 -7.89
CA SER A 273 16.97 18.02 -9.32
C SER A 273 17.11 19.47 -9.77
N HIS A 274 18.00 19.73 -10.70
CA HIS A 274 18.15 21.05 -11.32
C HIS A 274 17.18 21.25 -12.45
#